data_d781990b26c230c64e3af57c7fe5be7d
#
_entry.id   d781990b26c230c64e3af57c7fe5be7d
#
_cell.length_a   1.000
_cell.length_b   1.000
_cell.length_c   1.000
_cell.angle_alpha   90.00
_cell.angle_beta   90.00
_cell.angle_gamma   90.00
#
_symmetry.space_group_name_H-M   'P 1'
#
loop_
_entity.id
_entity.type
_entity.pdbx_description
1 polymer ?
#
loop_
_entity_poly.entity_id
_entity_poly.type
_entity_poly.pdbx_seq_one_letter_code
_entity_poly.pdbx_strand_id
1 'polypeptide(L)'
;MKIAIIGSGIAGLTCAHLLDPDHDVTVFEASDRIGGHTNTVDVDVPDRGGQLQSVAVDTGFIVFNEGNYPHFITLLDRLGVASQHSEMSFSVMSASTGLEYRGTNLNTLYAQRRNVLSASFTRMLIDIVRFNRAGHSALDQPDSFPDLMTLREFVAKRKYSKRFVSEFLIPFGAAIWSADPETFLDFPAATYFRFMDNHGLLGLQGIPTWRTVTGGSILIDESNGRFGSATTVEGLVKGLGSEIECLGTFLPPTRSD
;
A
#
# COMPACT_ATOMS: atom_id res chain seq x y z
N MET A 1 -29.73 11.78 -16.65
CA MET A 1 -29.40 13.02 -15.88
C MET A 1 -28.01 13.45 -16.30
N LYS A 2 -27.67 14.75 -16.14
CA LYS A 2 -26.27 15.20 -16.24
C LYS A 2 -25.62 15.09 -14.87
N ILE A 3 -24.51 14.39 -14.78
CA ILE A 3 -23.78 14.13 -13.52
C ILE A 3 -22.32 14.58 -13.68
N ALA A 4 -21.85 15.41 -12.75
CA ALA A 4 -20.46 15.82 -12.66
C ALA A 4 -19.78 15.03 -11.54
N ILE A 5 -18.64 14.39 -11.84
CA ILE A 5 -17.81 13.66 -10.89
C ILE A 5 -16.50 14.43 -10.73
N ILE A 6 -16.15 14.77 -9.50
CA ILE A 6 -14.93 15.52 -9.19
C ILE A 6 -13.84 14.55 -8.74
N GLY A 7 -12.76 14.49 -9.51
CA GLY A 7 -11.61 13.62 -9.28
C GLY A 7 -11.68 12.30 -10.05
N SER A 8 -10.61 11.98 -10.75
CA SER A 8 -10.45 10.74 -11.53
C SER A 8 -9.67 9.65 -10.80
N GLY A 9 -9.67 9.65 -9.46
CA GLY A 9 -9.17 8.53 -8.68
C GLY A 9 -10.08 7.31 -8.81
N ILE A 10 -9.69 6.17 -8.22
CA ILE A 10 -10.43 4.90 -8.33
C ILE A 10 -11.92 5.03 -7.95
N ALA A 11 -12.24 5.83 -6.96
CA ALA A 11 -13.63 6.06 -6.54
C ALA A 11 -14.44 6.81 -7.60
N GLY A 12 -13.89 7.91 -8.13
CA GLY A 12 -14.56 8.71 -9.17
C GLY A 12 -14.73 7.93 -10.47
N LEU A 13 -13.71 7.23 -10.92
CA LEU A 13 -13.77 6.39 -12.12
C LEU A 13 -14.74 5.21 -11.96
N THR A 14 -14.81 4.58 -10.79
CA THR A 14 -15.78 3.52 -10.51
C THR A 14 -17.21 4.06 -10.56
N CYS A 15 -17.46 5.23 -9.96
CA CYS A 15 -18.76 5.88 -10.05
C CYS A 15 -19.12 6.21 -11.51
N ALA A 16 -18.19 6.79 -12.27
CA ALA A 16 -18.39 7.09 -13.66
C ALA A 16 -18.75 5.84 -14.47
N HIS A 17 -17.97 4.77 -14.35
CA HIS A 17 -18.21 3.50 -15.02
C HIS A 17 -19.59 2.89 -14.72
N LEU A 18 -20.07 3.02 -13.49
CA LEU A 18 -21.36 2.48 -13.09
C LEU A 18 -22.54 3.35 -13.52
N LEU A 19 -22.35 4.65 -13.71
CA LEU A 19 -23.40 5.62 -14.03
C LEU A 19 -23.51 5.94 -15.52
N ASP A 20 -22.42 5.80 -16.29
CA ASP A 20 -22.35 6.13 -17.71
C ASP A 20 -23.42 5.43 -18.57
N PRO A 21 -23.79 4.15 -18.36
CA PRO A 21 -24.81 3.49 -19.19
C PRO A 21 -26.18 4.16 -19.18
N ASP A 22 -26.55 4.86 -18.09
CA ASP A 22 -27.87 5.42 -17.88
C ASP A 22 -27.89 6.95 -17.80
N HIS A 23 -26.69 7.59 -17.76
CA HIS A 23 -26.56 9.02 -17.46
C HIS A 23 -25.50 9.67 -18.34
N ASP A 24 -25.61 10.98 -18.52
CA ASP A 24 -24.63 11.85 -19.17
C ASP A 24 -23.58 12.25 -18.10
N VAL A 25 -22.46 11.53 -18.07
CA VAL A 25 -21.44 11.65 -17.02
C VAL A 25 -20.23 12.45 -17.52
N THR A 26 -19.81 13.45 -16.74
CA THR A 26 -18.57 14.20 -16.97
C THR A 26 -17.66 14.08 -15.76
N VAL A 27 -16.41 13.66 -15.96
CA VAL A 27 -15.39 13.57 -14.90
C VAL A 27 -14.45 14.77 -15.01
N PHE A 28 -14.27 15.48 -13.88
CA PHE A 28 -13.36 16.64 -13.77
C PHE A 28 -12.11 16.22 -12.98
N GLU A 29 -10.94 16.41 -13.58
CA GLU A 29 -9.65 16.12 -12.96
C GLU A 29 -8.80 17.39 -12.90
N ALA A 30 -8.19 17.65 -11.73
CA ALA A 30 -7.37 18.83 -11.50
C ALA A 30 -5.91 18.67 -11.98
N SER A 31 -5.42 17.43 -12.07
CA SER A 31 -4.07 17.13 -12.54
C SER A 31 -4.07 16.87 -14.06
N ASP A 32 -2.89 16.84 -14.62
CA ASP A 32 -2.63 16.42 -16.01
C ASP A 32 -2.70 14.90 -16.20
N ARG A 33 -2.99 14.15 -15.14
CA ARG A 33 -2.99 12.69 -15.08
C ARG A 33 -4.28 12.14 -14.46
N ILE A 34 -4.84 11.13 -15.10
CA ILE A 34 -5.99 10.35 -14.58
C ILE A 34 -5.46 9.26 -13.65
N GLY A 35 -6.26 8.86 -12.64
CA GLY A 35 -5.98 7.72 -11.77
C GLY A 35 -5.77 8.07 -10.30
N GLY A 36 -5.55 9.34 -9.97
CA GLY A 36 -5.37 9.77 -8.59
C GLY A 36 -4.14 9.09 -7.95
N HIS A 37 -4.34 8.34 -6.86
CA HIS A 37 -3.27 7.62 -6.17
C HIS A 37 -2.71 6.43 -6.98
N THR A 38 -3.50 5.81 -7.83
CA THR A 38 -3.04 4.77 -8.75
C THR A 38 -2.15 5.41 -9.81
N ASN A 39 -0.88 5.01 -9.85
CA ASN A 39 0.10 5.61 -10.75
C ASN A 39 1.18 4.62 -11.11
N THR A 40 1.30 4.31 -12.39
CA THR A 40 2.37 3.49 -12.96
C THR A 40 3.28 4.38 -13.80
N VAL A 41 4.57 4.28 -13.58
CA VAL A 41 5.60 5.08 -14.27
C VAL A 41 6.53 4.14 -15.02
N ASP A 42 6.76 4.44 -16.30
CA ASP A 42 7.74 3.72 -17.10
C ASP A 42 9.15 4.20 -16.76
N VAL A 43 10.02 3.26 -16.44
CA VAL A 43 11.42 3.53 -16.06
C VAL A 43 12.35 2.71 -16.94
N ASP A 44 13.30 3.38 -17.58
CA ASP A 44 14.33 2.70 -18.36
C ASP A 44 15.41 2.12 -17.44
N VAL A 45 15.52 0.80 -17.43
CA VAL A 45 16.53 0.08 -16.64
C VAL A 45 17.45 -0.74 -17.55
N PRO A 46 18.75 -0.80 -17.27
CA PRO A 46 19.65 -1.65 -18.05
C PRO A 46 19.40 -3.12 -17.73
N ASP A 47 19.30 -3.96 -18.74
CA ASP A 47 19.32 -5.41 -18.60
C ASP A 47 20.73 -5.92 -18.27
N ARG A 48 20.89 -7.25 -18.15
CA ARG A 48 22.19 -7.87 -17.88
C ARG A 48 23.24 -7.64 -18.97
N GLY A 49 22.81 -7.28 -20.17
CA GLY A 49 23.67 -6.93 -21.31
C GLY A 49 23.96 -5.44 -21.42
N GLY A 50 23.36 -4.61 -20.55
CA GLY A 50 23.47 -3.15 -20.58
C GLY A 50 22.52 -2.47 -21.56
N GLN A 51 21.58 -3.19 -22.19
CA GLN A 51 20.55 -2.64 -23.05
C GLN A 51 19.41 -2.08 -22.20
N LEU A 52 18.98 -0.84 -22.48
CA LEU A 52 17.86 -0.23 -21.75
C LEU A 52 16.55 -0.94 -22.11
N GLN A 53 15.80 -1.30 -21.08
CA GLN A 53 14.43 -1.82 -21.17
C GLN A 53 13.51 -0.91 -20.39
N SER A 54 12.35 -0.56 -20.97
CA SER A 54 11.32 0.17 -20.25
C SER A 54 10.53 -0.79 -19.38
N VAL A 55 10.44 -0.48 -18.09
CA VAL A 55 9.75 -1.27 -17.07
C VAL A 55 8.68 -0.42 -16.43
N ALA A 56 7.43 -0.91 -16.44
CA ALA A 56 6.32 -0.28 -15.74
C ALA A 56 6.43 -0.50 -14.23
N VAL A 57 6.50 0.59 -13.47
CA VAL A 57 6.65 0.58 -12.00
C VAL A 57 5.45 1.25 -11.35
N ASP A 58 4.72 0.49 -10.53
CA ASP A 58 3.65 1.04 -9.72
C ASP A 58 4.22 1.88 -8.57
N THR A 59 3.78 3.13 -8.46
CA THR A 59 4.21 4.06 -7.43
C THR A 59 3.13 4.34 -6.37
N GLY A 60 1.93 3.79 -6.55
CA GLY A 60 0.81 3.96 -5.64
C GLY A 60 0.29 2.62 -5.11
N PHE A 61 -0.97 2.29 -5.38
CA PHE A 61 -1.61 1.03 -4.97
C PHE A 61 -0.98 -0.16 -5.71
N ILE A 62 -0.20 -0.99 -5.01
CA ILE A 62 0.64 -2.02 -5.63
C ILE A 62 0.18 -3.46 -5.38
N VAL A 63 -0.53 -3.73 -4.28
CA VAL A 63 -0.97 -5.09 -3.91
C VAL A 63 -2.33 -5.09 -3.24
N PHE A 64 -3.06 -6.19 -3.40
CA PHE A 64 -4.33 -6.46 -2.74
C PHE A 64 -4.43 -7.94 -2.36
N ASN A 65 -5.42 -8.32 -1.59
CA ASN A 65 -5.73 -9.71 -1.27
C ASN A 65 -7.23 -9.97 -1.36
N GLU A 66 -7.60 -11.25 -1.54
CA GLU A 66 -8.99 -11.63 -1.78
C GLU A 66 -9.88 -11.42 -0.54
N GLY A 67 -9.32 -11.56 0.65
CA GLY A 67 -10.09 -11.43 1.90
C GLY A 67 -10.56 -10.02 2.20
N ASN A 68 -9.75 -9.01 1.88
CA ASN A 68 -10.01 -7.62 2.26
C ASN A 68 -10.61 -6.77 1.13
N TYR A 69 -10.51 -7.23 -0.13
CA TYR A 69 -10.84 -6.43 -1.30
C TYR A 69 -11.92 -7.07 -2.20
N PRO A 70 -13.05 -7.62 -1.66
CA PRO A 70 -14.04 -8.33 -2.48
C PRO A 70 -14.68 -7.44 -3.55
N HIS A 71 -14.95 -6.18 -3.25
CA HIS A 71 -15.53 -5.25 -4.22
C HIS A 71 -14.54 -4.86 -5.32
N PHE A 72 -13.24 -4.73 -4.97
CA PHE A 72 -12.19 -4.46 -5.94
C PHE A 72 -12.01 -5.63 -6.90
N ILE A 73 -12.03 -6.87 -6.40
CA ILE A 73 -11.99 -8.08 -7.23
C ILE A 73 -13.17 -8.13 -8.18
N THR A 74 -14.39 -7.88 -7.67
CA THR A 74 -15.59 -7.80 -8.51
C THR A 74 -15.47 -6.75 -9.62
N LEU A 75 -14.83 -5.61 -9.32
CA LEU A 75 -14.56 -4.57 -10.31
C LEU A 75 -13.58 -5.07 -11.37
N LEU A 76 -12.45 -5.69 -10.96
CA LEU A 76 -11.48 -6.27 -11.90
C LEU A 76 -12.14 -7.30 -12.84
N ASP A 77 -12.96 -8.19 -12.27
CA ASP A 77 -13.68 -9.22 -13.04
C ASP A 77 -14.62 -8.58 -14.08
N ARG A 78 -15.39 -7.56 -13.68
CA ARG A 78 -16.27 -6.83 -14.61
C ARG A 78 -15.53 -6.14 -15.74
N LEU A 79 -14.35 -5.62 -15.46
CA LEU A 79 -13.49 -4.93 -16.42
C LEU A 79 -12.65 -5.90 -17.26
N GLY A 80 -12.67 -7.20 -16.95
CA GLY A 80 -11.80 -8.19 -17.58
C GLY A 80 -10.32 -7.97 -17.29
N VAL A 81 -9.99 -7.34 -16.16
CA VAL A 81 -8.61 -7.03 -15.76
C VAL A 81 -8.03 -8.22 -14.98
N ALA A 82 -6.97 -8.81 -15.51
CA ALA A 82 -6.30 -9.93 -14.88
C ALA A 82 -5.44 -9.50 -13.70
N SER A 83 -5.29 -10.40 -12.73
CA SER A 83 -4.36 -10.23 -11.60
C SER A 83 -3.48 -11.46 -11.43
N GLN A 84 -2.32 -11.27 -10.82
CA GLN A 84 -1.34 -12.34 -10.59
C GLN A 84 -0.86 -12.36 -9.15
N HIS A 85 -0.24 -13.46 -8.76
CA HIS A 85 0.39 -13.59 -7.45
C HIS A 85 1.54 -12.58 -7.30
N SER A 86 1.63 -11.99 -6.11
CA SER A 86 2.69 -11.07 -5.71
C SER A 86 3.26 -11.48 -4.36
N GLU A 87 4.49 -11.12 -4.11
CA GLU A 87 5.12 -11.25 -2.80
C GLU A 87 5.20 -9.88 -2.12
N MET A 88 4.52 -9.74 -1.00
CA MET A 88 4.73 -8.57 -0.15
C MET A 88 5.82 -8.87 0.87
N SER A 89 6.93 -8.16 0.78
CA SER A 89 8.04 -8.28 1.71
C SER A 89 8.38 -6.93 2.32
N PHE A 90 8.92 -6.95 3.52
CA PHE A 90 9.35 -5.77 4.24
C PHE A 90 10.84 -5.88 4.57
N SER A 91 11.59 -4.84 4.24
CA SER A 91 12.99 -4.69 4.61
C SER A 91 13.25 -3.31 5.19
N VAL A 92 14.21 -3.23 6.08
CA VAL A 92 14.66 -1.98 6.70
C VAL A 92 16.14 -1.79 6.44
N MET A 93 16.49 -0.59 6.01
CA MET A 93 17.85 -0.07 6.01
C MET A 93 17.84 1.27 6.77
N SER A 94 18.57 1.32 7.88
CA SER A 94 18.73 2.52 8.69
C SER A 94 20.08 3.16 8.43
N ALA A 95 20.10 4.30 7.78
CA ALA A 95 21.35 5.03 7.51
C ALA A 95 22.04 5.50 8.80
N SER A 96 21.28 5.82 9.86
CA SER A 96 21.82 6.32 11.13
C SER A 96 22.48 5.25 11.98
N THR A 97 21.98 3.99 11.93
CA THR A 97 22.50 2.88 12.75
C THR A 97 23.25 1.84 11.92
N GLY A 98 23.17 1.89 10.59
CA GLY A 98 23.69 0.89 9.68
C GLY A 98 23.02 -0.48 9.84
N LEU A 99 21.80 -0.52 10.41
CA LEU A 99 21.02 -1.75 10.52
C LEU A 99 20.35 -2.07 9.18
N GLU A 100 20.50 -3.33 8.76
CA GLU A 100 19.82 -3.89 7.60
C GLU A 100 19.23 -5.27 7.94
N TYR A 101 17.95 -5.46 7.63
CA TYR A 101 17.29 -6.76 7.75
C TYR A 101 16.06 -6.83 6.85
N ARG A 102 15.60 -8.06 6.56
CA ARG A 102 14.34 -8.36 5.87
C ARG A 102 13.52 -9.32 6.73
N GLY A 103 12.23 -9.05 6.87
CA GLY A 103 11.30 -9.79 7.73
C GLY A 103 10.74 -11.09 7.14
N THR A 104 11.39 -11.72 6.14
CA THR A 104 10.83 -12.90 5.45
C THR A 104 11.11 -14.22 6.18
N ASN A 105 12.32 -14.42 6.70
CA ASN A 105 12.74 -15.61 7.42
C ASN A 105 13.94 -15.31 8.32
N LEU A 106 14.32 -16.28 9.16
CA LEU A 106 15.45 -16.10 10.10
C LEU A 106 16.78 -15.77 9.39
N ASN A 107 17.03 -16.34 8.22
CA ASN A 107 18.27 -16.06 7.48
C ASN A 107 18.36 -14.61 7.03
N THR A 108 17.26 -14.05 6.52
CA THR A 108 17.18 -12.65 6.06
C THR A 108 17.02 -11.67 7.22
N LEU A 109 16.40 -12.10 8.33
CA LEU A 109 16.30 -11.32 9.56
C LEU A 109 17.69 -11.07 10.17
N TYR A 110 18.57 -12.09 10.10
CA TYR A 110 19.97 -12.00 10.49
C TYR A 110 20.90 -11.82 9.29
N ALA A 111 20.50 -11.08 8.26
CA ALA A 111 21.35 -10.77 7.11
C ALA A 111 22.71 -10.22 7.54
N GLN A 112 22.70 -9.32 8.50
CA GLN A 112 23.91 -8.91 9.21
C GLN A 112 24.20 -9.88 10.37
N ARG A 113 25.07 -10.86 10.17
CA ARG A 113 25.37 -11.95 11.14
C ARG A 113 25.81 -11.47 12.53
N ARG A 114 26.41 -10.28 12.61
CA ARG A 114 26.75 -9.62 13.90
C ARG A 114 25.54 -9.43 14.81
N ASN A 115 24.34 -9.32 14.26
CA ASN A 115 23.12 -9.11 15.01
C ASN A 115 22.69 -10.33 15.84
N VAL A 116 23.22 -11.54 15.53
CA VAL A 116 22.98 -12.76 16.33
C VAL A 116 23.47 -12.56 17.77
N LEU A 117 24.58 -11.84 17.96
CA LEU A 117 25.16 -11.56 19.26
C LEU A 117 24.66 -10.23 19.89
N SER A 118 23.74 -9.55 19.23
CA SER A 118 23.25 -8.25 19.70
C SER A 118 22.03 -8.41 20.62
N ALA A 119 22.23 -8.20 21.93
CA ALA A 119 21.15 -8.24 22.91
C ALA A 119 20.03 -7.20 22.59
N SER A 120 20.39 -6.03 22.04
CA SER A 120 19.40 -5.01 21.66
C SER A 120 18.58 -5.42 20.43
N PHE A 121 19.18 -6.12 19.47
CA PHE A 121 18.46 -6.67 18.32
C PHE A 121 17.52 -7.81 18.75
N THR A 122 18.02 -8.75 19.57
CA THR A 122 17.19 -9.81 20.16
C THR A 122 16.01 -9.24 20.95
N ARG A 123 16.23 -8.17 21.73
CA ARG A 123 15.17 -7.47 22.44
C ARG A 123 14.13 -6.89 21.49
N MET A 124 14.53 -6.29 20.38
CA MET A 124 13.62 -5.80 19.34
C MET A 124 12.72 -6.93 18.80
N LEU A 125 13.29 -8.10 18.49
CA LEU A 125 12.53 -9.26 18.00
C LEU A 125 11.51 -9.77 19.04
N ILE A 126 11.92 -9.84 20.31
CA ILE A 126 11.00 -10.17 21.41
C ILE A 126 9.87 -9.14 21.50
N ASP A 127 10.19 -7.86 21.35
CA ASP A 127 9.22 -6.80 21.40
C ASP A 127 8.24 -6.85 20.23
N ILE A 128 8.65 -7.27 19.02
CA ILE A 128 7.75 -7.53 17.88
C ILE A 128 6.71 -8.59 18.27
N VAL A 129 7.16 -9.74 18.80
CA VAL A 129 6.25 -10.82 19.22
C VAL A 129 5.30 -10.37 20.34
N ARG A 130 5.82 -9.63 21.32
CA ARG A 130 5.02 -9.07 22.44
C ARG A 130 3.98 -8.07 21.92
N PHE A 131 4.35 -7.24 20.96
CA PHE A 131 3.48 -6.23 20.36
C PHE A 131 2.34 -6.88 19.58
N ASN A 132 2.65 -7.85 18.73
CA ASN A 132 1.63 -8.59 17.97
C ASN A 132 0.64 -9.31 18.89
N ARG A 133 1.13 -10.01 19.92
CA ARG A 133 0.25 -10.66 20.93
C ARG A 133 -0.63 -9.65 21.66
N ALA A 134 -0.08 -8.48 21.98
CA ALA A 134 -0.83 -7.42 22.62
C ALA A 134 -1.89 -6.82 21.70
N GLY A 135 -1.61 -6.76 20.40
CA GLY A 135 -2.58 -6.36 19.38
C GLY A 135 -3.76 -7.31 19.29
N HIS A 136 -3.52 -8.62 19.19
CA HIS A 136 -4.59 -9.63 19.22
C HIS A 136 -5.43 -9.52 20.51
N SER A 137 -4.77 -9.42 21.69
CA SER A 137 -5.50 -9.28 22.95
C SER A 137 -6.36 -8.00 23.01
N ALA A 138 -5.92 -6.91 22.36
CA ALA A 138 -6.69 -5.67 22.29
C ALA A 138 -7.92 -5.81 21.38
N LEU A 139 -7.82 -6.61 20.31
CA LEU A 139 -8.93 -6.89 19.40
C LEU A 139 -9.94 -7.87 20.00
N ASP A 140 -9.46 -8.88 20.76
CA ASP A 140 -10.32 -9.86 21.44
C ASP A 140 -11.15 -9.22 22.57
N GLN A 141 -10.68 -8.11 23.14
CA GLN A 141 -11.33 -7.43 24.27
C GLN A 141 -11.50 -5.92 23.99
N PRO A 142 -12.31 -5.54 23.00
CA PRO A 142 -12.42 -4.15 22.55
C PRO A 142 -12.88 -3.22 23.67
N ASP A 143 -13.79 -3.66 24.55
CA ASP A 143 -14.32 -2.85 25.67
C ASP A 143 -13.24 -2.50 26.72
N SER A 144 -12.16 -3.27 26.78
CA SER A 144 -11.05 -3.05 27.72
C SER A 144 -9.91 -2.21 27.13
N PHE A 145 -9.99 -1.90 25.84
CA PHE A 145 -8.95 -1.14 25.13
C PHE A 145 -9.47 0.27 24.78
N PRO A 146 -8.84 1.34 25.28
CA PRO A 146 -9.30 2.70 24.97
C PRO A 146 -9.22 3.03 23.48
N ASP A 147 -10.35 3.38 22.86
CA ASP A 147 -10.43 3.67 21.42
C ASP A 147 -9.49 4.78 20.95
N LEU A 148 -9.21 5.75 21.81
CA LEU A 148 -8.39 6.92 21.49
C LEU A 148 -6.92 6.79 21.92
N MET A 149 -6.50 5.64 22.50
CA MET A 149 -5.10 5.43 22.87
C MET A 149 -4.22 5.47 21.61
N THR A 150 -3.21 6.35 21.61
CA THR A 150 -2.25 6.41 20.52
C THR A 150 -1.22 5.28 20.59
N LEU A 151 -0.55 4.98 19.47
CA LEU A 151 0.59 4.06 19.47
C LEU A 151 1.70 4.55 20.41
N ARG A 152 1.92 5.86 20.52
CA ARG A 152 2.88 6.49 21.43
C ARG A 152 2.59 6.11 22.88
N GLU A 153 1.35 6.30 23.32
CA GLU A 153 0.92 5.95 24.67
C GLU A 153 1.00 4.43 24.92
N PHE A 154 0.58 3.64 23.92
CA PHE A 154 0.62 2.19 24.01
C PHE A 154 2.03 1.65 24.17
N VAL A 155 3.00 2.10 23.36
CA VAL A 155 4.39 1.62 23.46
C VAL A 155 5.06 2.10 24.73
N ALA A 156 4.77 3.31 25.20
CA ALA A 156 5.28 3.85 26.45
C ALA A 156 4.75 3.07 27.66
N LYS A 157 3.42 2.87 27.74
CA LYS A 157 2.76 2.12 28.83
C LYS A 157 3.30 0.70 28.98
N ARG A 158 3.60 0.03 27.87
CA ARG A 158 4.08 -1.37 27.85
C ARG A 158 5.61 -1.49 27.83
N LYS A 159 6.32 -0.38 27.89
CA LYS A 159 7.80 -0.29 27.97
C LYS A 159 8.52 -1.06 26.86
N TYR A 160 8.10 -0.84 25.59
CA TYR A 160 8.81 -1.36 24.45
C TYR A 160 10.17 -0.68 24.26
N SER A 161 11.15 -1.39 23.70
CA SER A 161 12.48 -0.84 23.49
C SER A 161 12.48 0.28 22.45
N LYS A 162 13.35 1.25 22.61
CA LYS A 162 13.52 2.34 21.62
C LYS A 162 13.81 1.76 20.22
N ARG A 163 14.64 0.73 20.16
CA ARG A 163 15.00 0.07 18.90
C ARG A 163 13.79 -0.55 18.19
N PHE A 164 12.89 -1.20 18.93
CA PHE A 164 11.64 -1.71 18.37
C PHE A 164 10.81 -0.56 17.73
N VAL A 165 10.71 0.57 18.42
CA VAL A 165 9.93 1.70 17.94
C VAL A 165 10.57 2.34 16.70
N SER A 166 11.88 2.64 16.75
CA SER A 166 12.58 3.39 15.70
C SER A 166 12.98 2.55 14.48
N GLU A 167 13.24 1.25 14.67
CA GLU A 167 13.78 0.39 13.60
C GLU A 167 12.82 -0.70 13.11
N PHE A 168 11.62 -0.80 13.72
CA PHE A 168 10.57 -1.70 13.24
C PHE A 168 9.22 -0.98 13.14
N LEU A 169 8.64 -0.50 14.25
CA LEU A 169 7.25 -0.02 14.28
C LEU A 169 7.03 1.19 13.37
N ILE A 170 7.85 2.22 13.51
CA ILE A 170 7.74 3.44 12.69
C ILE A 170 8.04 3.14 11.22
N PRO A 171 9.18 2.51 10.82
CA PRO A 171 9.44 2.22 9.42
C PRO A 171 8.36 1.35 8.76
N PHE A 172 7.87 0.34 9.49
CA PHE A 172 6.85 -0.56 8.97
C PHE A 172 5.51 0.14 8.76
N GLY A 173 5.04 0.87 9.78
CA GLY A 173 3.77 1.58 9.68
C GLY A 173 3.84 2.76 8.70
N ALA A 174 4.88 3.57 8.76
CA ALA A 174 5.03 4.70 7.85
C ALA A 174 5.09 4.26 6.38
N ALA A 175 5.73 3.12 6.08
CA ALA A 175 5.76 2.56 4.73
C ALA A 175 4.37 2.14 4.24
N ILE A 176 3.53 1.53 5.10
CA ILE A 176 2.18 1.08 4.74
C ILE A 176 1.25 2.25 4.44
N TRP A 177 1.29 3.30 5.27
CA TRP A 177 0.39 4.45 5.13
C TRP A 177 1.01 5.65 4.41
N SER A 178 2.24 5.56 3.92
CA SER A 178 2.99 6.71 3.39
C SER A 178 2.96 7.91 4.34
N ALA A 179 3.01 7.61 5.65
CA ALA A 179 2.86 8.59 6.71
C ALA A 179 4.20 9.17 7.13
N ASP A 180 4.16 10.39 7.66
CA ASP A 180 5.33 11.02 8.26
C ASP A 180 5.79 10.22 9.51
N PRO A 181 7.04 9.73 9.54
CA PRO A 181 7.59 8.99 10.67
C PRO A 181 7.49 9.72 12.02
N GLU A 182 7.52 11.05 12.05
CA GLU A 182 7.47 11.85 13.28
C GLU A 182 6.08 11.81 13.93
N THR A 183 5.03 11.82 13.10
CA THR A 183 3.64 11.86 13.54
C THR A 183 2.97 10.48 13.58
N PHE A 184 3.59 9.46 12.99
CA PHE A 184 3.02 8.11 12.89
C PHE A 184 2.60 7.52 14.25
N LEU A 185 3.35 7.78 15.32
CA LEU A 185 3.03 7.26 16.64
C LEU A 185 1.77 7.90 17.28
N ASP A 186 1.25 8.98 16.73
CA ASP A 186 0.02 9.62 17.19
C ASP A 186 -1.23 8.95 16.58
N PHE A 187 -1.03 7.95 15.71
CA PHE A 187 -2.10 7.14 15.14
C PHE A 187 -2.80 6.30 16.22
N PRO A 188 -4.15 6.13 16.15
CA PRO A 188 -4.87 5.32 17.12
C PRO A 188 -4.44 3.85 17.08
N ALA A 189 -4.02 3.31 18.22
CA ALA A 189 -3.50 1.95 18.33
C ALA A 189 -4.55 0.88 17.96
N ALA A 190 -5.82 1.09 18.31
CA ALA A 190 -6.91 0.18 17.96
C ALA A 190 -7.08 0.06 16.43
N THR A 191 -7.03 1.19 15.71
CA THR A 191 -7.13 1.23 14.25
C THR A 191 -5.93 0.55 13.61
N TYR A 192 -4.72 0.79 14.12
CA TYR A 192 -3.50 0.12 13.69
C TYR A 192 -3.62 -1.41 13.82
N PHE A 193 -4.00 -1.90 15.00
CA PHE A 193 -4.12 -3.35 15.24
C PHE A 193 -5.19 -3.98 14.36
N ARG A 194 -6.34 -3.35 14.20
CA ARG A 194 -7.43 -3.84 13.34
C ARG A 194 -6.99 -3.95 11.89
N PHE A 195 -6.28 -2.95 11.40
CA PHE A 195 -5.72 -2.99 10.05
C PHE A 195 -4.70 -4.12 9.88
N MET A 196 -3.76 -4.24 10.83
CA MET A 196 -2.72 -5.27 10.78
C MET A 196 -3.31 -6.68 10.86
N ASP A 197 -4.34 -6.89 11.68
CA ASP A 197 -5.04 -8.16 11.81
C ASP A 197 -5.78 -8.53 10.51
N ASN A 198 -6.56 -7.60 9.97
CA ASN A 198 -7.26 -7.79 8.70
C ASN A 198 -6.32 -8.15 7.54
N HIS A 199 -5.09 -7.67 7.58
CA HIS A 199 -4.07 -7.94 6.56
C HIS A 199 -3.15 -9.12 6.91
N GLY A 200 -3.43 -9.86 7.99
CA GLY A 200 -2.61 -11.00 8.44
C GLY A 200 -1.20 -10.62 8.88
N LEU A 201 -0.98 -9.37 9.29
CA LEU A 201 0.33 -8.82 9.63
C LEU A 201 0.64 -8.85 11.14
N LEU A 202 -0.30 -9.27 11.99
CA LEU A 202 -0.10 -9.46 13.44
C LEU A 202 0.44 -10.84 13.81
N GLY A 203 0.54 -11.78 12.87
CA GLY A 203 0.94 -13.14 13.15
C GLY A 203 1.85 -13.74 12.08
N LEU A 204 2.34 -14.96 12.38
CA LEU A 204 3.05 -15.78 11.40
C LEU A 204 2.12 -16.77 10.68
N GLN A 205 0.84 -16.80 11.05
CA GLN A 205 -0.20 -17.68 10.49
C GLN A 205 -1.28 -16.84 9.84
N GLY A 206 -1.87 -17.37 8.76
CA GLY A 206 -2.95 -16.68 8.06
C GLY A 206 -2.50 -15.51 7.18
N ILE A 207 -1.23 -15.48 6.77
CA ILE A 207 -0.76 -14.47 5.82
C ILE A 207 -1.57 -14.63 4.52
N PRO A 208 -2.32 -13.60 4.09
CA PRO A 208 -3.13 -13.69 2.89
C PRO A 208 -2.23 -13.84 1.66
N THR A 209 -2.75 -14.50 0.64
CA THR A 209 -2.11 -14.51 -0.68
C THR A 209 -2.23 -13.12 -1.29
N TRP A 210 -1.11 -12.46 -1.47
CA TRP A 210 -1.06 -11.16 -2.13
C TRP A 210 -1.14 -11.29 -3.64
N ARG A 211 -1.81 -10.34 -4.26
CA ARG A 211 -1.97 -10.24 -5.70
C ARG A 211 -1.66 -8.81 -6.15
N THR A 212 -1.29 -8.68 -7.40
CA THR A 212 -1.16 -7.40 -8.10
C THR A 212 -1.91 -7.47 -9.43
N VAL A 213 -2.29 -6.33 -9.97
CA VAL A 213 -2.90 -6.25 -11.31
C VAL A 213 -1.85 -6.63 -12.35
N THR A 214 -2.22 -7.51 -13.29
CA THR A 214 -1.31 -7.93 -14.36
C THR A 214 -1.03 -6.76 -15.30
N GLY A 215 0.23 -6.44 -15.53
CA GLY A 215 0.67 -5.30 -16.34
C GLY A 215 0.94 -4.01 -15.54
N GLY A 216 0.64 -3.99 -14.23
CA GLY A 216 0.96 -2.88 -13.33
C GLY A 216 2.27 -3.02 -12.58
N SER A 217 2.75 -4.23 -12.32
CA SER A 217 4.07 -4.46 -11.72
C SER A 217 4.87 -5.43 -12.56
N ILE A 218 6.03 -5.01 -12.95
CA ILE A 218 7.10 -5.74 -13.64
C ILE A 218 6.67 -7.09 -14.24
N LEU A 219 6.03 -7.11 -15.40
CA LEU A 219 5.93 -8.27 -16.26
C LEU A 219 6.40 -7.91 -17.64
N ILE A 220 7.46 -8.56 -18.01
CA ILE A 220 7.93 -8.64 -19.40
C ILE A 220 6.98 -9.60 -20.11
N ASP A 221 6.19 -9.11 -21.06
CA ASP A 221 5.60 -9.96 -22.07
C ASP A 221 6.74 -10.44 -22.98
N GLU A 222 7.21 -11.65 -22.74
CA GLU A 222 8.31 -12.27 -23.50
C GLU A 222 7.97 -12.43 -25.00
N SER A 223 6.69 -12.32 -25.38
CA SER A 223 6.26 -12.55 -26.77
C SER A 223 6.45 -11.35 -27.69
N ASN A 224 6.47 -10.10 -27.17
CA ASN A 224 6.47 -8.89 -28.00
C ASN A 224 7.49 -7.84 -27.59
N GLY A 225 8.23 -8.01 -26.49
CA GLY A 225 9.12 -6.97 -25.97
C GLY A 225 8.40 -5.67 -25.57
N ARG A 226 7.07 -5.70 -25.44
CA ARG A 226 6.25 -4.59 -24.99
C ARG A 226 5.68 -4.89 -23.62
N PHE A 227 5.95 -4.01 -22.69
CA PHE A 227 5.34 -4.01 -21.37
C PHE A 227 3.86 -3.63 -21.54
N GLY A 228 2.96 -4.57 -21.27
CA GLY A 228 1.51 -4.30 -21.31
C GLY A 228 1.12 -3.61 -20.02
N SER A 229 0.97 -2.30 -20.04
CA SER A 229 0.34 -1.56 -18.94
C SER A 229 -1.18 -1.66 -19.05
N ALA A 230 -1.77 -2.73 -18.55
CA ALA A 230 -3.20 -2.74 -18.24
C ALA A 230 -3.35 -2.36 -16.77
N THR A 231 -3.22 -1.08 -16.47
CA THR A 231 -3.54 -0.58 -15.14
C THR A 231 -5.05 -0.65 -14.91
N THR A 232 -5.46 -0.76 -13.64
CA THR A 232 -6.89 -0.67 -13.25
C THR A 232 -7.55 0.59 -13.83
N VAL A 233 -6.79 1.67 -13.97
CA VAL A 233 -7.24 2.94 -14.56
C VAL A 233 -7.52 2.81 -16.04
N GLU A 234 -6.64 2.18 -16.83
CA GLU A 234 -6.91 1.95 -18.26
C GLU A 234 -8.12 1.06 -18.50
N GLY A 235 -8.31 0.03 -17.67
CA GLY A 235 -9.51 -0.81 -17.71
C GLY A 235 -10.77 0.00 -17.47
N LEU A 236 -10.79 0.87 -16.47
CA LEU A 236 -11.91 1.76 -16.18
C LEU A 236 -12.14 2.78 -17.29
N VAL A 237 -11.08 3.39 -17.83
CA VAL A 237 -11.16 4.36 -18.93
C VAL A 237 -11.65 3.68 -20.22
N LYS A 238 -11.16 2.50 -20.56
CA LYS A 238 -11.65 1.72 -21.72
C LYS A 238 -13.10 1.29 -21.58
N GLY A 239 -13.56 1.01 -20.35
CA GLY A 239 -14.95 0.67 -20.05
C GLY A 239 -15.92 1.85 -20.14
N LEU A 240 -15.42 3.07 -20.08
CA LEU A 240 -16.23 4.29 -20.10
C LEU A 240 -16.60 4.75 -21.52
N GLY A 241 -16.52 4.06 -22.56
CA GLY A 241 -17.03 4.29 -23.93
C GLY A 241 -17.21 5.74 -24.45
N SER A 242 -17.10 6.75 -23.60
CA SER A 242 -17.31 8.17 -23.85
C SER A 242 -16.09 8.99 -23.43
N GLU A 243 -15.91 10.13 -24.09
CA GLU A 243 -14.79 11.04 -23.93
C GLU A 243 -14.66 11.54 -22.50
N ILE A 244 -13.53 11.22 -21.83
CA ILE A 244 -13.12 11.89 -20.61
C ILE A 244 -12.50 13.21 -21.06
N GLU A 245 -13.24 14.31 -20.95
CA GLU A 245 -12.67 15.64 -21.13
C GLU A 245 -11.85 15.99 -19.88
N CYS A 246 -10.52 15.92 -19.99
CA CYS A 246 -9.62 16.58 -19.06
C CYS A 246 -9.71 18.09 -19.27
N LEU A 247 -10.72 18.71 -18.67
CA LEU A 247 -10.84 20.17 -18.67
C LEU A 247 -9.81 20.73 -17.69
N GLY A 248 -8.82 21.43 -18.24
CA GLY A 248 -7.69 21.98 -17.57
C GLY A 248 -7.99 22.73 -16.28
N THR A 249 -7.09 22.55 -15.34
CA THR A 249 -6.75 23.38 -14.17
C THR A 249 -7.95 24.02 -13.45
N PHE A 250 -8.55 23.24 -12.55
CA PHE A 250 -9.33 23.84 -11.46
C PHE A 250 -8.30 24.47 -10.49
N LEU A 251 -8.18 25.80 -10.53
CA LEU A 251 -7.42 26.51 -9.52
C LEU A 251 -8.08 26.23 -8.16
N PRO A 252 -7.33 25.78 -7.14
CA PRO A 252 -7.88 25.67 -5.81
C PRO A 252 -8.40 27.03 -5.37
N PRO A 253 -9.51 27.10 -4.62
CA PRO A 253 -9.97 28.36 -4.08
C PRO A 253 -8.83 28.98 -3.27
N THR A 254 -8.39 30.16 -3.67
CA THR A 254 -7.47 30.97 -2.88
C THR A 254 -8.12 31.17 -1.52
N ARG A 255 -7.54 30.59 -0.46
CA ARG A 255 -7.89 30.99 0.90
C ARG A 255 -7.59 32.49 0.99
N SER A 256 -8.63 33.27 1.01
CA SER A 256 -8.54 34.64 1.53
C SER A 256 -8.28 34.53 3.01
N ASP A 257 -7.19 35.15 3.44
CA ASP A 257 -6.78 35.33 4.83
C ASP A 257 -7.89 35.89 5.72
#